data_f2e2dfe66224f6a835455f7bc8aa4f16
#
_entry.id   f2e2dfe66224f6a835455f7bc8aa4f16
#
_cell.length_a   1.000
_cell.length_b   1.000
_cell.length_c   1.000
_cell.angle_alpha   90.00
_cell.angle_beta   90.00
_cell.angle_gamma   90.00
#
_symmetry.space_group_name_H-M   'P 1'
#
loop_
_entity.id
_entity.type
_entity.pdbx_description
1 polymer ?
#
loop_
_entity_poly.entity_id
_entity_poly.type
_entity_poly.pdbx_seq_one_letter_code
_entity_poly.pdbx_strand_id
1 'polypeptide(L)'
;MSTPGNAPGITSPAEPLPTARPIDVALLASVFVVAACGLLYELAAGALASYVLGDSVLQFSTIIGTYLFAMGVGSWLSRYFERQLPAHFLRIELLVALIGGMLPATLFLANAYVPEAFRLLLYGMVLLVGTLVGLEIPLVMRILKRNVALKDLVSQVLTFDYLGALAVSLAFPLLLVPQLGLIRTGLLFGLMNAAVAVWALWLFRDELRRLGEHAAACALVLGLLAAGMVGAGRITSLAEDKFYQDRIAFSTTSPYQRIVVTQGRTGHRLYLNGNLQFAQRDEYRYHEALVHPAMAAFAPGAQGARRVLVLGGGDGMAVRELLKYPAVKQVTLVDLDPAMT
;
A
#
# COMPACT_ATOMS: atom_id res chain seq x y z
N MET A 1 -64.93 28.15 -42.46
CA MET A 1 -64.32 29.26 -41.73
C MET A 1 -63.92 28.69 -40.36
N SER A 2 -62.69 28.29 -40.21
CA SER A 2 -62.13 27.80 -38.96
C SER A 2 -60.67 28.29 -38.92
N THR A 3 -60.39 29.14 -37.98
CA THR A 3 -59.12 29.77 -37.70
C THR A 3 -58.13 28.78 -37.12
N PRO A 4 -56.84 28.78 -37.51
CA PRO A 4 -55.81 27.94 -36.88
C PRO A 4 -55.33 28.60 -35.59
N GLY A 5 -55.41 27.81 -34.50
CA GLY A 5 -54.88 28.19 -33.21
C GLY A 5 -53.36 28.23 -33.18
N ASN A 6 -52.83 29.34 -32.75
CA ASN A 6 -51.43 29.62 -32.52
C ASN A 6 -50.96 28.84 -31.26
N ALA A 7 -50.02 27.94 -31.41
CA ALA A 7 -49.32 27.31 -30.28
C ALA A 7 -48.18 28.24 -29.81
N PRO A 8 -48.09 28.58 -28.54
CA PRO A 8 -46.95 29.36 -28.04
C PRO A 8 -45.75 28.45 -27.86
N GLY A 9 -44.72 28.67 -28.66
CA GLY A 9 -43.39 28.09 -28.42
C GLY A 9 -42.75 28.73 -27.18
N ILE A 10 -42.79 28.05 -26.06
CA ILE A 10 -42.02 28.41 -24.88
C ILE A 10 -40.64 27.78 -25.01
N THR A 11 -39.73 28.48 -25.65
CA THR A 11 -38.30 28.27 -25.48
C THR A 11 -37.91 28.97 -24.20
N SER A 12 -37.92 28.24 -23.09
CA SER A 12 -37.25 28.68 -21.86
C SER A 12 -35.76 28.89 -22.17
N PRO A 13 -35.17 30.04 -21.86
CA PRO A 13 -33.73 30.22 -21.99
C PRO A 13 -33.06 29.18 -21.11
N ALA A 14 -32.13 28.40 -21.66
CA ALA A 14 -31.28 27.54 -20.89
C ALA A 14 -30.59 28.35 -19.79
N GLU A 15 -30.88 28.08 -18.53
CA GLU A 15 -30.13 28.69 -17.43
C GLU A 15 -28.65 28.44 -17.66
N PRO A 16 -27.80 29.49 -17.58
CA PRO A 16 -26.35 29.27 -17.70
C PRO A 16 -25.90 28.32 -16.62
N LEU A 17 -25.23 27.24 -17.02
CA LEU A 17 -24.61 26.30 -16.13
C LEU A 17 -23.76 27.05 -15.11
N PRO A 18 -23.92 26.82 -13.80
CA PRO A 18 -23.12 27.47 -12.78
C PRO A 18 -21.64 27.17 -13.04
N THR A 19 -20.88 28.23 -13.30
CA THR A 19 -19.43 28.12 -13.45
C THR A 19 -18.85 27.54 -12.15
N ALA A 20 -18.14 26.40 -12.25
CA ALA A 20 -17.50 25.76 -11.11
C ALA A 20 -16.62 26.80 -10.38
N ARG A 21 -16.87 26.98 -9.09
CA ARG A 21 -16.07 27.91 -8.27
C ARG A 21 -14.68 27.29 -8.06
N PRO A 22 -13.61 28.09 -7.89
CA PRO A 22 -12.26 27.56 -7.58
C PRO A 22 -12.25 26.60 -6.39
N ILE A 23 -13.14 26.83 -5.42
CA ILE A 23 -13.31 26.00 -4.23
C ILE A 23 -13.82 24.58 -4.56
N ASP A 24 -14.69 24.46 -5.56
CA ASP A 24 -15.27 23.17 -5.96
C ASP A 24 -14.21 22.33 -6.70
N VAL A 25 -13.37 22.97 -7.54
CA VAL A 25 -12.25 22.34 -8.21
C VAL A 25 -11.21 21.85 -7.20
N ALA A 26 -10.93 22.66 -6.19
CA ALA A 26 -9.99 22.33 -5.13
C ALA A 26 -10.45 21.11 -4.30
N LEU A 27 -11.74 21.05 -3.96
CA LEU A 27 -12.34 19.90 -3.28
C LEU A 27 -12.31 18.63 -4.15
N LEU A 28 -12.57 18.75 -5.45
CA LEU A 28 -12.47 17.62 -6.38
C LEU A 28 -11.02 17.11 -6.49
N ALA A 29 -10.03 18.01 -6.50
CA ALA A 29 -8.62 17.61 -6.46
C ALA A 29 -8.27 16.89 -5.15
N SER A 30 -8.85 17.30 -4.01
CA SER A 30 -8.65 16.60 -2.76
C SER A 30 -9.23 15.18 -2.77
N VAL A 31 -10.36 14.95 -3.45
CA VAL A 31 -10.94 13.60 -3.63
C VAL A 31 -9.96 12.65 -4.30
N PHE A 32 -9.25 13.09 -5.33
CA PHE A 32 -8.21 12.29 -5.98
C PHE A 32 -7.11 11.83 -5.00
N VAL A 33 -6.61 12.76 -4.17
CA VAL A 33 -5.56 12.45 -3.18
C VAL A 33 -6.09 11.51 -2.10
N VAL A 34 -7.29 11.79 -1.58
CA VAL A 34 -7.95 10.98 -0.54
C VAL A 34 -8.19 9.56 -1.02
N ALA A 35 -8.71 9.38 -2.23
CA ALA A 35 -8.91 8.08 -2.84
C ALA A 35 -7.60 7.30 -3.03
N ALA A 36 -6.56 7.99 -3.50
CA ALA A 36 -5.22 7.41 -3.60
C ALA A 36 -4.70 6.95 -2.22
N CYS A 37 -4.89 7.75 -1.16
CA CYS A 37 -4.51 7.39 0.20
C CYS A 37 -5.31 6.18 0.70
N GLY A 38 -6.62 6.19 0.55
CA GLY A 38 -7.52 5.12 0.99
C GLY A 38 -7.14 3.77 0.39
N LEU A 39 -6.95 3.70 -0.94
CA LEU A 39 -6.53 2.47 -1.61
C LEU A 39 -5.11 2.05 -1.21
N LEU A 40 -4.20 3.01 -0.99
CA LEU A 40 -2.86 2.67 -0.54
C LEU A 40 -2.86 1.93 0.79
N TYR A 41 -3.66 2.36 1.76
CA TYR A 41 -3.73 1.70 3.06
C TYR A 41 -4.26 0.27 2.95
N GLU A 42 -5.22 0.04 2.06
CA GLU A 42 -5.73 -1.30 1.72
C GLU A 42 -4.63 -2.18 1.13
N LEU A 43 -3.92 -1.68 0.11
CA LEU A 43 -2.83 -2.40 -0.55
C LEU A 43 -1.67 -2.68 0.42
N ALA A 44 -1.31 -1.72 1.27
CA ALA A 44 -0.26 -1.89 2.26
C ALA A 44 -0.63 -2.94 3.32
N ALA A 45 -1.88 -2.95 3.78
CA ALA A 45 -2.39 -3.98 4.69
C ALA A 45 -2.37 -5.37 4.03
N GLY A 46 -2.83 -5.48 2.78
CA GLY A 46 -2.82 -6.73 2.01
C GLY A 46 -1.41 -7.25 1.76
N ALA A 47 -0.48 -6.38 1.37
CA ALA A 47 0.91 -6.73 1.15
C ALA A 47 1.58 -7.23 2.44
N LEU A 48 1.35 -6.53 3.56
CA LEU A 48 1.91 -6.93 4.85
C LEU A 48 1.27 -8.23 5.39
N ALA A 49 -0.04 -8.39 5.21
CA ALA A 49 -0.72 -9.63 5.56
C ALA A 49 -0.15 -10.82 4.77
N SER A 50 0.03 -10.66 3.46
CA SER A 50 0.66 -11.67 2.60
C SER A 50 2.10 -11.97 3.02
N TYR A 51 2.87 -10.94 3.37
CA TYR A 51 4.25 -11.08 3.82
C TYR A 51 4.36 -11.89 5.13
N VAL A 52 3.47 -11.62 6.10
CA VAL A 52 3.54 -12.21 7.45
C VAL A 52 2.82 -13.55 7.53
N LEU A 53 1.64 -13.66 6.91
CA LEU A 53 0.77 -14.84 7.06
C LEU A 53 0.90 -15.84 5.89
N GLY A 54 1.60 -15.46 4.81
CA GLY A 54 1.66 -16.25 3.57
C GLY A 54 0.34 -16.22 2.81
N ASP A 55 0.17 -17.10 1.82
CA ASP A 55 -1.02 -17.22 0.97
C ASP A 55 -1.59 -15.89 0.48
N SER A 56 -0.90 -15.29 -0.51
CA SER A 56 -1.24 -13.96 -1.02
C SER A 56 -2.70 -13.84 -1.47
N VAL A 57 -3.24 -14.88 -2.12
CA VAL A 57 -4.61 -14.85 -2.64
C VAL A 57 -5.62 -14.74 -1.52
N LEU A 58 -5.47 -15.56 -0.48
CA LEU A 58 -6.35 -15.53 0.69
C LEU A 58 -6.24 -14.19 1.42
N GLN A 59 -5.01 -13.72 1.66
CA GLN A 59 -4.80 -12.49 2.42
C GLN A 59 -5.35 -11.27 1.68
N PHE A 60 -5.01 -11.07 0.40
CA PHE A 60 -5.56 -9.95 -0.36
C PHE A 60 -7.08 -10.02 -0.48
N SER A 61 -7.67 -11.18 -0.76
CA SER A 61 -9.12 -11.34 -0.87
C SER A 61 -9.84 -10.99 0.43
N THR A 62 -9.34 -11.45 1.58
CA THR A 62 -9.96 -11.17 2.87
C THR A 62 -9.78 -9.73 3.31
N ILE A 63 -8.63 -9.11 3.05
CA ILE A 63 -8.38 -7.70 3.34
C ILE A 63 -9.29 -6.80 2.48
N ILE A 64 -9.33 -7.03 1.17
CA ILE A 64 -10.22 -6.28 0.25
C ILE A 64 -11.68 -6.40 0.71
N GLY A 65 -12.15 -7.62 0.98
CA GLY A 65 -13.53 -7.83 1.43
C GLY A 65 -13.83 -7.12 2.75
N THR A 66 -12.93 -7.19 3.72
CA THR A 66 -13.06 -6.52 5.02
C THR A 66 -13.04 -5.00 4.88
N TYR A 67 -12.16 -4.47 4.04
CA TYR A 67 -12.03 -3.04 3.80
C TYR A 67 -13.27 -2.46 3.12
N LEU A 68 -13.76 -3.12 2.06
CA LEU A 68 -15.00 -2.73 1.37
C LEU A 68 -16.21 -2.78 2.30
N PHE A 69 -16.31 -3.81 3.14
CA PHE A 69 -17.36 -3.89 4.16
C PHE A 69 -17.27 -2.70 5.13
N ALA A 70 -16.06 -2.40 5.61
CA ALA A 70 -15.80 -1.27 6.52
C ALA A 70 -16.16 0.08 5.87
N MET A 71 -15.82 0.27 4.58
CA MET A 71 -16.22 1.47 3.83
C MET A 71 -17.75 1.57 3.72
N GLY A 72 -18.45 0.46 3.51
CA GLY A 72 -19.91 0.42 3.53
C GLY A 72 -20.48 0.87 4.88
N VAL A 73 -19.90 0.38 5.99
CA VAL A 73 -20.25 0.81 7.36
C VAL A 73 -19.99 2.31 7.54
N GLY A 74 -18.83 2.81 7.11
CA GLY A 74 -18.48 4.23 7.16
C GLY A 74 -19.49 5.09 6.38
N SER A 75 -19.80 4.70 5.15
CA SER A 75 -20.80 5.37 4.33
C SER A 75 -22.16 5.42 5.01
N TRP A 76 -22.58 4.32 5.61
CA TRP A 76 -23.84 4.27 6.39
C TRP A 76 -23.78 5.17 7.63
N LEU A 77 -22.67 5.20 8.37
CA LEU A 77 -22.48 6.07 9.54
C LEU A 77 -22.47 7.55 9.17
N SER A 78 -22.09 7.92 7.95
CA SER A 78 -22.04 9.31 7.49
C SER A 78 -23.37 10.05 7.67
N ARG A 79 -24.51 9.33 7.67
CA ARG A 79 -25.86 9.92 7.83
C ARG A 79 -26.04 10.65 9.16
N TYR A 80 -25.29 10.30 10.19
CA TYR A 80 -25.40 10.93 11.51
C TYR A 80 -24.66 12.26 11.63
N PHE A 81 -23.82 12.61 10.64
CA PHE A 81 -23.09 13.87 10.60
C PHE A 81 -23.92 14.92 9.84
N GLU A 82 -24.79 15.64 10.54
CA GLU A 82 -25.69 16.62 9.90
C GLU A 82 -25.16 18.04 9.97
N ARG A 83 -24.41 18.40 11.01
CA ARG A 83 -23.94 19.77 11.28
C ARG A 83 -22.41 19.82 11.25
N GLN A 84 -21.86 21.00 10.92
CA GLN A 84 -20.42 21.22 10.92
C GLN A 84 -19.64 20.21 10.03
N LEU A 85 -20.18 19.90 8.85
CA LEU A 85 -19.58 18.92 7.93
C LEU A 85 -18.10 19.20 7.63
N PRO A 86 -17.65 20.45 7.41
CA PRO A 86 -16.22 20.72 7.21
C PRO A 86 -15.33 20.34 8.40
N ALA A 87 -15.82 20.56 9.63
CA ALA A 87 -15.07 20.18 10.83
C ALA A 87 -14.97 18.67 11.01
N HIS A 88 -16.04 17.93 10.67
CA HIS A 88 -16.00 16.47 10.70
C HIS A 88 -15.10 15.91 9.60
N PHE A 89 -15.19 16.42 8.39
CA PHE A 89 -14.31 16.05 7.28
C PHE A 89 -12.84 16.23 7.68
N LEU A 90 -12.44 17.41 8.17
CA LEU A 90 -11.08 17.67 8.61
C LEU A 90 -10.60 16.70 9.70
N ARG A 91 -11.45 16.40 10.69
CA ARG A 91 -11.08 15.44 11.76
C ARG A 91 -10.91 14.03 11.24
N ILE A 92 -11.76 13.59 10.30
CA ILE A 92 -11.67 12.28 9.68
C ILE A 92 -10.39 12.18 8.87
N GLU A 93 -10.07 13.20 8.05
CA GLU A 93 -8.81 13.26 7.30
C GLU A 93 -7.58 13.14 8.21
N LEU A 94 -7.58 13.82 9.36
CA LEU A 94 -6.48 13.73 10.33
C LEU A 94 -6.38 12.34 10.98
N LEU A 95 -7.52 11.70 11.26
CA LEU A 95 -7.54 10.34 11.80
C LEU A 95 -7.06 9.33 10.76
N VAL A 96 -7.52 9.44 9.52
CA VAL A 96 -7.06 8.59 8.41
C VAL A 96 -5.57 8.80 8.17
N ALA A 97 -5.11 10.05 8.15
CA ALA A 97 -3.69 10.38 8.00
C ALA A 97 -2.83 9.70 9.06
N LEU A 98 -3.24 9.81 10.33
CA LEU A 98 -2.48 9.26 11.45
C LEU A 98 -2.55 7.73 11.49
N ILE A 99 -3.76 7.18 11.50
CA ILE A 99 -3.97 5.72 11.66
C ILE A 99 -3.54 4.97 10.41
N GLY A 100 -3.98 5.43 9.23
CA GLY A 100 -3.60 4.85 7.94
C GLY A 100 -2.12 5.01 7.63
N GLY A 101 -1.56 6.20 7.86
CA GLY A 101 -0.14 6.46 7.66
C GLY A 101 0.77 5.61 8.57
N MET A 102 0.35 5.38 9.82
CA MET A 102 1.09 4.55 10.77
C MET A 102 0.79 3.05 10.64
N LEU A 103 -0.22 2.65 9.85
CA LEU A 103 -0.66 1.26 9.73
C LEU A 103 0.49 0.28 9.42
N PRO A 104 1.33 0.49 8.38
CA PRO A 104 2.41 -0.45 8.09
C PRO A 104 3.43 -0.53 9.22
N ALA A 105 3.79 0.60 9.84
CA ALA A 105 4.73 0.62 10.95
C ALA A 105 4.20 -0.12 12.18
N THR A 106 2.94 0.14 12.53
CA THR A 106 2.28 -0.50 13.67
C THR A 106 2.18 -2.01 13.49
N LEU A 107 1.74 -2.47 12.31
CA LEU A 107 1.60 -3.88 12.03
C LEU A 107 2.96 -4.60 11.95
N PHE A 108 3.98 -3.94 11.41
CA PHE A 108 5.32 -4.51 11.35
C PHE A 108 5.93 -4.69 12.74
N LEU A 109 5.76 -3.70 13.62
CA LEU A 109 6.15 -3.80 15.03
C LEU A 109 5.31 -4.84 15.79
N ALA A 110 4.00 -4.89 15.55
CA ALA A 110 3.13 -5.87 16.16
C ALA A 110 3.56 -7.31 15.84
N ASN A 111 3.91 -7.58 14.57
CA ASN A 111 4.44 -8.87 14.17
C ASN A 111 5.74 -9.22 14.89
N ALA A 112 6.62 -8.24 15.11
CA ALA A 112 7.91 -8.46 15.77
C ALA A 112 7.80 -8.68 17.29
N TYR A 113 6.90 -7.96 17.96
CA TYR A 113 6.81 -7.95 19.43
C TYR A 113 5.64 -8.76 19.99
N VAL A 114 4.53 -8.85 19.26
CA VAL A 114 3.28 -9.50 19.71
C VAL A 114 2.64 -10.29 18.55
N PRO A 115 3.33 -11.28 17.97
CA PRO A 115 2.87 -11.98 16.77
C PRO A 115 1.49 -12.63 16.94
N GLU A 116 1.15 -13.02 18.15
CA GLU A 116 -0.17 -13.61 18.47
C GLU A 116 -1.32 -12.63 18.27
N ALA A 117 -1.09 -11.35 18.52
CA ALA A 117 -2.09 -10.29 18.33
C ALA A 117 -2.10 -9.71 16.91
N PHE A 118 -1.16 -10.10 16.04
CA PHE A 118 -1.01 -9.52 14.70
C PHE A 118 -2.29 -9.57 13.89
N ARG A 119 -2.96 -10.71 13.80
CA ARG A 119 -4.22 -10.86 13.05
C ARG A 119 -5.32 -9.95 13.58
N LEU A 120 -5.48 -9.87 14.90
CA LEU A 120 -6.50 -9.02 15.52
C LEU A 120 -6.23 -7.55 15.23
N LEU A 121 -4.97 -7.11 15.35
CA LEU A 121 -4.57 -5.74 15.05
C LEU A 121 -4.73 -5.42 13.55
N LEU A 122 -4.34 -6.34 12.66
CA LEU A 122 -4.50 -6.19 11.22
C LEU A 122 -5.96 -5.91 10.84
N TYR A 123 -6.87 -6.83 11.18
CA TYR A 123 -8.27 -6.68 10.83
C TYR A 123 -8.94 -5.51 11.59
N GLY A 124 -8.53 -5.24 12.84
CA GLY A 124 -8.99 -4.09 13.60
C GLY A 124 -8.62 -2.76 12.94
N MET A 125 -7.36 -2.63 12.48
CA MET A 125 -6.90 -1.43 11.77
C MET A 125 -7.55 -1.29 10.39
N VAL A 126 -7.70 -2.40 9.65
CA VAL A 126 -8.38 -2.43 8.34
C VAL A 126 -9.84 -1.98 8.49
N LEU A 127 -10.57 -2.49 9.47
CA LEU A 127 -11.94 -2.07 9.78
C LEU A 127 -12.02 -0.59 10.16
N LEU A 128 -11.10 -0.13 10.99
CA LEU A 128 -11.08 1.27 11.46
C LEU A 128 -10.77 2.22 10.31
N VAL A 129 -9.69 1.98 9.55
CA VAL A 129 -9.30 2.84 8.42
C VAL A 129 -10.35 2.80 7.33
N GLY A 130 -10.84 1.61 6.95
CA GLY A 130 -11.90 1.47 5.94
C GLY A 130 -13.19 2.19 6.35
N THR A 131 -13.57 2.15 7.64
CA THR A 131 -14.75 2.90 8.12
C THR A 131 -14.53 4.41 8.02
N LEU A 132 -13.35 4.92 8.38
CA LEU A 132 -13.03 6.34 8.27
C LEU A 132 -13.02 6.80 6.81
N VAL A 133 -12.36 6.07 5.92
CA VAL A 133 -12.34 6.35 4.47
C VAL A 133 -13.75 6.28 3.87
N GLY A 134 -14.58 5.33 4.31
CA GLY A 134 -15.97 5.23 3.88
C GLY A 134 -16.85 6.43 4.28
N LEU A 135 -16.44 7.24 5.28
CA LEU A 135 -17.12 8.48 5.64
C LEU A 135 -16.79 9.64 4.68
N GLU A 136 -15.63 9.65 4.03
CA GLU A 136 -15.07 10.80 3.31
C GLU A 136 -15.92 11.20 2.11
N ILE A 137 -16.18 10.26 1.18
CA ILE A 137 -16.96 10.55 -0.04
C ILE A 137 -18.35 11.13 0.27
N PRO A 138 -19.19 10.51 1.13
CA PRO A 138 -20.50 11.09 1.47
C PRO A 138 -20.42 12.48 2.10
N LEU A 139 -19.38 12.75 2.91
CA LEU A 139 -19.20 14.07 3.53
C LEU A 139 -18.81 15.12 2.48
N VAL A 140 -17.86 14.82 1.61
CA VAL A 140 -17.45 15.70 0.49
C VAL A 140 -18.64 15.98 -0.41
N MET A 141 -19.41 14.96 -0.79
CA MET A 141 -20.60 15.15 -1.63
C MET A 141 -21.63 16.07 -0.97
N ARG A 142 -21.84 15.99 0.35
CA ARG A 142 -22.76 16.87 1.07
C ARG A 142 -22.23 18.31 1.17
N ILE A 143 -20.93 18.51 1.29
CA ILE A 143 -20.30 19.84 1.29
C ILE A 143 -20.47 20.46 -0.09
N LEU A 144 -20.16 19.73 -1.16
CA LEU A 144 -20.23 20.21 -2.55
C LEU A 144 -21.67 20.39 -3.06
N LYS A 145 -22.64 19.62 -2.56
CA LYS A 145 -24.06 19.69 -2.98
C LYS A 145 -24.66 21.09 -2.88
N ARG A 146 -24.07 21.98 -2.09
CA ARG A 146 -24.55 23.37 -1.95
C ARG A 146 -24.36 24.19 -3.23
N ASN A 147 -23.42 23.80 -4.11
CA ASN A 147 -22.95 24.61 -5.23
C ASN A 147 -23.11 23.92 -6.59
N VAL A 148 -23.28 22.60 -6.64
CA VAL A 148 -23.27 21.80 -7.88
C VAL A 148 -24.53 20.94 -7.97
N ALA A 149 -25.05 20.75 -9.18
CA ALA A 149 -26.17 19.83 -9.40
C ALA A 149 -25.76 18.39 -9.03
N LEU A 150 -26.65 17.65 -8.35
CA LEU A 150 -26.36 16.32 -7.82
C LEU A 150 -25.83 15.34 -8.89
N LYS A 151 -26.37 15.41 -10.10
CA LYS A 151 -25.97 14.57 -11.24
C LYS A 151 -24.50 14.76 -11.59
N ASP A 152 -24.07 15.99 -11.76
CA ASP A 152 -22.71 16.33 -12.16
C ASP A 152 -21.72 16.11 -11.02
N LEU A 153 -22.16 16.38 -9.79
CA LEU A 153 -21.38 16.14 -8.57
C LEU A 153 -21.00 14.66 -8.41
N VAL A 154 -21.99 13.74 -8.52
CA VAL A 154 -21.73 12.30 -8.37
C VAL A 154 -20.75 11.83 -9.44
N SER A 155 -20.95 12.24 -10.70
CA SER A 155 -20.06 11.86 -11.80
C SER A 155 -18.63 12.36 -11.56
N GLN A 156 -18.45 13.61 -11.17
CA GLN A 156 -17.14 14.21 -10.95
C GLN A 156 -16.42 13.56 -9.76
N VAL A 157 -17.08 13.43 -8.61
CA VAL A 157 -16.48 12.83 -7.40
C VAL A 157 -16.02 11.41 -7.69
N LEU A 158 -16.88 10.57 -8.29
CA LEU A 158 -16.50 9.19 -8.61
C LEU A 158 -15.39 9.10 -9.66
N THR A 159 -15.35 10.03 -10.62
CA THR A 159 -14.27 10.07 -11.62
C THR A 159 -12.92 10.34 -10.95
N PHE A 160 -12.83 11.35 -10.08
CA PHE A 160 -11.58 11.66 -9.38
C PHE A 160 -11.21 10.57 -8.38
N ASP A 161 -12.17 9.93 -7.72
CA ASP A 161 -11.98 8.80 -6.84
C ASP A 161 -11.32 7.61 -7.58
N TYR A 162 -11.91 7.18 -8.69
CA TYR A 162 -11.37 6.07 -9.48
C TYR A 162 -10.02 6.41 -10.14
N LEU A 163 -9.80 7.65 -10.55
CA LEU A 163 -8.50 8.07 -11.09
C LEU A 163 -7.42 8.04 -10.01
N GLY A 164 -7.72 8.49 -8.78
CA GLY A 164 -6.81 8.41 -7.65
C GLY A 164 -6.45 6.95 -7.30
N ALA A 165 -7.47 6.10 -7.25
CA ALA A 165 -7.31 4.67 -7.03
C ALA A 165 -6.45 4.01 -8.13
N LEU A 166 -6.70 4.30 -9.40
CA LEU A 166 -5.90 3.79 -10.52
C LEU A 166 -4.44 4.25 -10.41
N ALA A 167 -4.21 5.53 -10.15
CA ALA A 167 -2.86 6.08 -10.05
C ALA A 167 -2.02 5.34 -8.98
N VAL A 168 -2.59 5.12 -7.80
CA VAL A 168 -1.87 4.45 -6.72
C VAL A 168 -1.77 2.95 -6.93
N SER A 169 -2.75 2.30 -7.56
CA SER A 169 -2.70 0.86 -7.83
C SER A 169 -1.52 0.50 -8.74
N LEU A 170 -1.16 1.39 -9.65
CA LEU A 170 0.03 1.25 -10.50
C LEU A 170 1.31 1.71 -9.80
N ALA A 171 1.25 2.85 -9.12
CA ALA A 171 2.43 3.42 -8.45
C ALA A 171 2.92 2.56 -7.28
N PHE A 172 2.03 1.90 -6.54
CA PHE A 172 2.35 1.12 -5.36
C PHE A 172 3.36 0.01 -5.63
N PRO A 173 3.12 -0.96 -6.52
CA PRO A 173 4.05 -2.04 -6.80
C PRO A 173 5.23 -1.62 -7.67
N LEU A 174 5.07 -0.63 -8.56
CA LEU A 174 6.10 -0.27 -9.53
C LEU A 174 7.10 0.75 -9.00
N LEU A 175 6.68 1.64 -8.11
CA LEU A 175 7.48 2.79 -7.70
C LEU A 175 7.62 2.90 -6.17
N LEU A 176 6.49 2.87 -5.45
CA LEU A 176 6.46 3.25 -4.05
C LEU A 176 7.13 2.19 -3.16
N VAL A 177 6.67 0.95 -3.23
CA VAL A 177 7.22 -0.13 -2.41
C VAL A 177 8.68 -0.44 -2.76
N PRO A 178 9.08 -0.56 -4.05
CA PRO A 178 10.47 -0.84 -4.40
C PRO A 178 11.46 0.25 -3.96
N GLN A 179 11.06 1.53 -4.00
CA GLN A 179 11.96 2.64 -3.68
C GLN A 179 11.91 3.07 -2.21
N LEU A 180 10.74 3.07 -1.60
CA LEU A 180 10.53 3.60 -0.24
C LEU A 180 10.36 2.51 0.82
N GLY A 181 9.89 1.33 0.41
CA GLY A 181 9.43 0.28 1.32
C GLY A 181 8.04 0.61 1.92
N LEU A 182 7.42 -0.39 2.54
CA LEU A 182 6.02 -0.28 3.03
C LEU A 182 5.83 0.81 4.09
N ILE A 183 6.77 0.92 5.06
CA ILE A 183 6.63 1.86 6.19
C ILE A 183 6.69 3.31 5.70
N ARG A 184 7.73 3.65 4.90
CA ARG A 184 7.85 5.01 4.38
C ARG A 184 6.73 5.38 3.42
N THR A 185 6.25 4.41 2.64
CA THR A 185 5.11 4.60 1.74
C THR A 185 3.84 4.94 2.53
N GLY A 186 3.52 4.20 3.59
CA GLY A 186 2.39 4.52 4.46
C GLY A 186 2.50 5.91 5.08
N LEU A 187 3.66 6.25 5.63
CA LEU A 187 3.91 7.57 6.24
C LEU A 187 3.83 8.72 5.22
N LEU A 188 4.34 8.52 3.99
CA LEU A 188 4.24 9.51 2.91
C LEU A 188 2.77 9.81 2.58
N PHE A 189 1.95 8.77 2.44
CA PHE A 189 0.52 8.96 2.15
C PHE A 189 -0.24 9.49 3.35
N GLY A 190 0.18 9.16 4.58
CA GLY A 190 -0.29 9.83 5.78
C GLY A 190 -0.02 11.34 5.75
N LEU A 191 1.19 11.75 5.36
CA LEU A 191 1.54 13.17 5.18
C LEU A 191 0.73 13.84 4.07
N MET A 192 0.49 13.14 2.95
CA MET A 192 -0.36 13.66 1.87
C MET A 192 -1.81 13.87 2.35
N ASN A 193 -2.36 12.91 3.08
CA ASN A 193 -3.70 13.04 3.66
C ASN A 193 -3.78 14.16 4.72
N ALA A 194 -2.76 14.29 5.56
CA ALA A 194 -2.65 15.41 6.51
C ALA A 194 -2.54 16.77 5.77
N ALA A 195 -1.88 16.83 4.61
CA ALA A 195 -1.85 18.02 3.77
C ALA A 195 -3.23 18.36 3.21
N VAL A 196 -4.05 17.37 2.87
CA VAL A 196 -5.47 17.58 2.51
C VAL A 196 -6.24 18.17 3.69
N ALA A 197 -6.00 17.69 4.92
CA ALA A 197 -6.62 18.26 6.11
C ALA A 197 -6.19 19.73 6.35
N VAL A 198 -4.92 20.07 6.14
CA VAL A 198 -4.45 21.48 6.20
C VAL A 198 -5.08 22.32 5.11
N TRP A 199 -5.20 21.78 3.91
CA TRP A 199 -5.90 22.43 2.81
C TRP A 199 -7.37 22.68 3.15
N ALA A 200 -8.08 21.68 3.68
CA ALA A 200 -9.46 21.81 4.14
C ALA A 200 -9.59 22.86 5.29
N LEU A 201 -8.63 22.90 6.21
CA LEU A 201 -8.56 23.90 7.26
C LEU A 201 -8.49 25.32 6.69
N TRP A 202 -7.64 25.54 5.68
CA TRP A 202 -7.51 26.83 5.01
C TRP A 202 -8.77 27.19 4.22
N LEU A 203 -9.37 26.23 3.53
CA LEU A 203 -10.54 26.40 2.68
C LEU A 203 -11.79 26.77 3.48
N PHE A 204 -11.97 26.13 4.64
CA PHE A 204 -13.16 26.30 5.49
C PHE A 204 -12.90 27.12 6.75
N ARG A 205 -11.80 27.90 6.80
CA ARG A 205 -11.40 28.69 7.99
C ARG A 205 -12.51 29.57 8.55
N ASP A 206 -13.35 30.14 7.68
CA ASP A 206 -14.42 31.05 8.05
C ASP A 206 -15.68 30.32 8.58
N GLU A 207 -15.81 29.02 8.29
CA GLU A 207 -16.90 28.17 8.77
C GLU A 207 -16.54 27.37 10.03
N LEU A 208 -15.23 27.25 10.31
CA LEU A 208 -14.73 26.42 11.42
C LEU A 208 -14.76 27.17 12.74
N ARG A 209 -15.49 26.59 13.70
CA ARG A 209 -15.37 27.00 15.11
C ARG A 209 -14.05 26.46 15.67
N ARG A 210 -13.36 27.25 16.52
CA ARG A 210 -12.12 26.85 17.19
C ARG A 210 -10.97 26.51 16.22
N LEU A 211 -10.73 27.43 15.28
CA LEU A 211 -9.69 27.30 14.26
C LEU A 211 -8.33 26.90 14.85
N GLY A 212 -7.96 27.48 16.01
CA GLY A 212 -6.69 27.17 16.69
C GLY A 212 -6.55 25.71 17.13
N GLU A 213 -7.63 25.06 17.61
CA GLU A 213 -7.61 23.65 18.00
C GLU A 213 -7.38 22.74 16.77
N HIS A 214 -8.05 23.05 15.66
CA HIS A 214 -7.87 22.32 14.41
C HIS A 214 -6.47 22.52 13.81
N ALA A 215 -5.94 23.73 13.86
CA ALA A 215 -4.57 24.02 13.41
C ALA A 215 -3.53 23.30 14.28
N ALA A 216 -3.71 23.27 15.59
CA ALA A 216 -2.84 22.53 16.51
C ALA A 216 -2.90 21.01 16.23
N ALA A 217 -4.09 20.45 15.96
CA ALA A 217 -4.25 19.04 15.59
C ALA A 217 -3.53 18.72 14.26
N CYS A 218 -3.67 19.58 13.24
CA CYS A 218 -2.94 19.44 11.97
C CYS A 218 -1.42 19.45 12.20
N ALA A 219 -0.92 20.42 12.97
CA ALA A 219 0.51 20.52 13.28
C ALA A 219 1.03 19.29 14.04
N LEU A 220 0.25 18.78 15.00
CA LEU A 220 0.58 17.58 15.76
C LEU A 220 0.68 16.35 14.87
N VAL A 221 -0.34 16.10 14.04
CA VAL A 221 -0.36 14.92 13.13
C VAL A 221 0.77 15.00 12.12
N LEU A 222 0.98 16.16 11.49
CA LEU A 222 2.10 16.37 10.57
C LEU A 222 3.45 16.13 11.28
N GLY A 223 3.62 16.66 12.49
CA GLY A 223 4.85 16.48 13.29
C GLY A 223 5.11 15.02 13.62
N LEU A 224 4.06 14.27 14.03
CA LEU A 224 4.16 12.84 14.35
C LEU A 224 4.52 12.00 13.10
N LEU A 225 3.86 12.25 11.97
CA LEU A 225 4.13 11.53 10.72
C LEU A 225 5.52 11.87 10.16
N ALA A 226 5.94 13.14 10.24
CA ALA A 226 7.28 13.57 9.84
C ALA A 226 8.36 12.94 10.73
N ALA A 227 8.15 12.90 12.05
CA ALA A 227 9.04 12.20 12.97
C ALA A 227 9.10 10.70 12.68
N GLY A 228 7.94 10.08 12.36
CA GLY A 228 7.85 8.70 11.89
C GLY A 228 8.64 8.47 10.61
N MET A 229 8.58 9.40 9.64
CA MET A 229 9.32 9.33 8.39
C MET A 229 10.84 9.36 8.62
N VAL A 230 11.33 10.23 9.50
CA VAL A 230 12.74 10.28 9.90
C VAL A 230 13.15 9.00 10.63
N GLY A 231 12.27 8.50 11.51
CA GLY A 231 12.49 7.28 12.30
C GLY A 231 12.24 5.96 11.56
N ALA A 232 11.71 5.98 10.33
CA ALA A 232 11.27 4.78 9.62
C ALA A 232 12.35 3.70 9.49
N GLY A 233 13.59 4.10 9.23
CA GLY A 233 14.72 3.15 9.17
C GLY A 233 14.97 2.44 10.50
N ARG A 234 14.85 3.15 11.64
CA ARG A 234 14.98 2.55 12.98
C ARG A 234 13.82 1.61 13.30
N ILE A 235 12.60 1.98 12.89
CA ILE A 235 11.42 1.12 13.06
C ILE A 235 11.61 -0.19 12.29
N THR A 236 12.10 -0.12 11.05
CA THR A 236 12.38 -1.30 10.23
C THR A 236 13.45 -2.18 10.88
N SER A 237 14.60 -1.61 11.29
CA SER A 237 15.68 -2.39 11.91
C SER A 237 15.25 -3.05 13.23
N LEU A 238 14.54 -2.32 14.09
CA LEU A 238 14.03 -2.87 15.36
C LEU A 238 13.08 -4.06 15.16
N ALA A 239 12.22 -3.99 14.15
CA ALA A 239 11.31 -5.06 13.82
C ALA A 239 12.04 -6.25 13.19
N GLU A 240 12.98 -6.00 12.27
CA GLU A 240 13.79 -7.03 11.60
C GLU A 240 14.70 -7.76 12.61
N ASP A 241 15.36 -7.05 13.53
CA ASP A 241 16.22 -7.65 14.56
C ASP A 241 15.45 -8.65 15.44
N LYS A 242 14.17 -8.37 15.71
CA LYS A 242 13.31 -9.29 16.47
C LYS A 242 12.78 -10.44 15.61
N PHE A 243 12.45 -10.16 14.36
CA PHE A 243 11.88 -11.14 13.44
C PHE A 243 12.88 -12.27 13.10
N TYR A 244 14.15 -11.91 12.82
CA TYR A 244 15.15 -12.88 12.37
C TYR A 244 15.88 -13.61 13.51
N GLN A 245 15.74 -13.20 14.76
CA GLN A 245 16.38 -13.80 15.95
C GLN A 245 17.93 -13.85 15.92
N ASP A 246 18.55 -13.81 14.75
CA ASP A 246 19.98 -13.77 14.51
C ASP A 246 20.40 -12.37 14.05
N ARG A 247 21.68 -12.04 14.26
CA ARG A 247 22.20 -10.74 13.82
C ARG A 247 22.13 -10.61 12.30
N ILE A 248 21.54 -9.53 11.83
CA ILE A 248 21.53 -9.20 10.41
C ILE A 248 22.96 -8.82 9.99
N ALA A 249 23.55 -9.61 9.09
CA ALA A 249 24.87 -9.36 8.51
C ALA A 249 24.79 -8.48 7.27
N PHE A 250 23.74 -8.66 6.47
CA PHE A 250 23.47 -7.88 5.26
C PHE A 250 21.96 -7.79 5.01
N SER A 251 21.51 -6.64 4.53
CA SER A 251 20.14 -6.49 4.06
C SER A 251 20.03 -5.44 2.97
N THR A 252 19.24 -5.75 1.94
CA THR A 252 18.94 -4.84 0.84
C THR A 252 17.53 -5.06 0.32
N THR A 253 16.96 -4.07 -0.32
CA THR A 253 15.68 -4.20 -1.04
C THR A 253 15.92 -3.93 -2.50
N SER A 254 15.60 -4.89 -3.34
CA SER A 254 15.60 -4.76 -4.79
C SER A 254 14.18 -4.45 -5.29
N PRO A 255 13.99 -4.16 -6.58
CA PRO A 255 12.65 -4.07 -7.17
C PRO A 255 11.82 -5.36 -7.07
N TYR A 256 12.47 -6.49 -6.80
CA TYR A 256 11.84 -7.82 -6.83
C TYR A 256 11.59 -8.36 -5.43
N GLN A 257 12.49 -8.09 -4.46
CA GLN A 257 12.44 -8.71 -3.15
C GLN A 257 13.28 -8.00 -2.09
N ARG A 258 12.94 -8.27 -0.84
CA ARG A 258 13.77 -7.94 0.32
C ARG A 258 14.73 -9.10 0.56
N ILE A 259 16.04 -8.86 0.49
CA ILE A 259 17.10 -9.82 0.71
C ILE A 259 17.68 -9.54 2.09
N VAL A 260 17.71 -10.56 2.95
CA VAL A 260 18.31 -10.46 4.29
C VAL A 260 19.20 -11.67 4.53
N VAL A 261 20.45 -11.41 4.89
CA VAL A 261 21.41 -12.43 5.33
C VAL A 261 21.65 -12.24 6.81
N THR A 262 21.38 -13.26 7.59
CA THR A 262 21.66 -13.28 9.03
C THR A 262 22.86 -14.18 9.35
N GLN A 263 23.54 -13.85 10.44
CA GLN A 263 24.62 -14.66 10.98
C GLN A 263 24.27 -15.11 12.40
N GLY A 264 24.01 -16.39 12.53
CA GLY A 264 23.74 -17.05 13.80
C GLY A 264 24.87 -18.01 14.24
N ARG A 265 24.64 -18.74 15.32
CA ARG A 265 25.58 -19.73 15.84
C ARG A 265 25.90 -20.86 14.85
N THR A 266 24.98 -21.17 13.94
CA THR A 266 25.07 -22.29 12.99
C THR A 266 25.45 -21.81 11.57
N GLY A 267 25.95 -20.58 11.44
CA GLY A 267 26.34 -20.00 10.16
C GLY A 267 25.30 -19.00 9.62
N HIS A 268 25.41 -18.74 8.32
CA HIS A 268 24.56 -17.79 7.61
C HIS A 268 23.21 -18.40 7.24
N ARG A 269 22.17 -17.54 7.23
CA ARG A 269 20.84 -17.84 6.68
C ARG A 269 20.44 -16.74 5.71
N LEU A 270 19.91 -17.15 4.57
CA LEU A 270 19.36 -16.23 3.56
C LEU A 270 17.85 -16.25 3.63
N TYR A 271 17.28 -15.07 3.67
CA TYR A 271 15.83 -14.85 3.62
C TYR A 271 15.48 -13.96 2.44
N LEU A 272 14.45 -14.35 1.70
CA LEU A 272 13.83 -13.56 0.64
C LEU A 272 12.39 -13.26 1.03
N ASN A 273 12.05 -11.97 1.12
CA ASN A 273 10.73 -11.54 1.62
C ASN A 273 10.33 -12.18 2.95
N GLY A 274 11.30 -12.33 3.88
CA GLY A 274 11.07 -12.97 5.19
C GLY A 274 11.04 -14.49 5.18
N ASN A 275 11.02 -15.14 4.02
CA ASN A 275 11.02 -16.59 3.89
C ASN A 275 12.45 -17.12 3.83
N LEU A 276 12.75 -18.14 4.64
CA LEU A 276 14.06 -18.79 4.64
C LEU A 276 14.28 -19.52 3.31
N GLN A 277 15.31 -19.10 2.57
CA GLN A 277 15.74 -19.77 1.33
C GLN A 277 16.74 -20.87 1.61
N PHE A 278 17.77 -20.56 2.38
CA PHE A 278 18.68 -21.59 2.87
C PHE A 278 19.29 -21.24 4.24
N ALA A 279 19.77 -22.26 4.92
CA ALA A 279 20.64 -22.14 6.08
C ALA A 279 21.96 -22.88 5.78
N GLN A 280 23.08 -22.26 6.05
CA GLN A 280 24.42 -22.79 5.73
C GLN A 280 24.65 -24.23 6.23
N ARG A 281 23.97 -24.60 7.34
CA ARG A 281 24.12 -25.91 7.96
C ARG A 281 23.52 -27.06 7.14
N ASP A 282 22.47 -26.84 6.38
CA ASP A 282 21.70 -27.91 5.70
C ASP A 282 21.30 -27.60 4.25
N GLU A 283 21.77 -26.48 3.68
CA GLU A 283 21.49 -26.10 2.31
C GLU A 283 21.94 -27.14 1.28
N TYR A 284 23.00 -27.90 1.61
CA TYR A 284 23.54 -28.96 0.75
C TYR A 284 22.48 -29.99 0.38
N ARG A 285 21.56 -30.30 1.30
CA ARG A 285 20.50 -31.31 1.07
C ARG A 285 19.62 -30.93 -0.13
N TYR A 286 19.28 -29.66 -0.21
CA TYR A 286 18.47 -29.12 -1.31
C TYR A 286 19.29 -29.08 -2.60
N HIS A 287 20.48 -28.50 -2.55
CA HIS A 287 21.26 -28.27 -3.76
C HIS A 287 21.86 -29.54 -4.34
N GLU A 288 22.28 -30.47 -3.49
CA GLU A 288 22.70 -31.81 -3.94
C GLU A 288 21.53 -32.59 -4.54
N ALA A 289 20.35 -32.59 -3.90
CA ALA A 289 19.16 -33.23 -4.42
C ALA A 289 18.67 -32.61 -5.77
N LEU A 290 18.86 -31.32 -5.95
CA LEU A 290 18.54 -30.62 -7.20
C LEU A 290 19.49 -31.01 -8.34
N VAL A 291 20.79 -31.05 -8.07
CA VAL A 291 21.83 -31.15 -9.13
C VAL A 291 22.21 -32.62 -9.42
N HIS A 292 22.49 -33.42 -8.40
CA HIS A 292 23.10 -34.76 -8.63
C HIS A 292 22.19 -35.74 -9.36
N PRO A 293 20.90 -35.88 -9.08
CA PRO A 293 20.03 -36.76 -9.85
C PRO A 293 19.95 -36.40 -11.32
N ALA A 294 19.85 -35.09 -11.62
CA ALA A 294 19.82 -34.59 -13.01
C ALA A 294 21.14 -34.91 -13.73
N MET A 295 22.28 -34.70 -13.07
CA MET A 295 23.59 -35.00 -13.63
C MET A 295 23.84 -36.49 -13.79
N ALA A 296 23.32 -37.34 -12.89
CA ALA A 296 23.41 -38.80 -12.97
C ALA A 296 22.54 -39.42 -14.08
N ALA A 297 21.44 -38.77 -14.46
CA ALA A 297 20.55 -39.24 -15.55
C ALA A 297 21.20 -39.14 -16.93
N PHE A 298 22.28 -38.39 -17.09
CA PHE A 298 23.04 -38.38 -18.34
C PHE A 298 23.85 -39.69 -18.43
N ALA A 299 23.64 -40.43 -19.56
CA ALA A 299 24.20 -41.75 -19.78
C ALA A 299 25.71 -41.84 -19.41
N PRO A 300 26.14 -42.90 -18.68
CA PRO A 300 27.54 -43.18 -18.49
C PRO A 300 28.20 -43.40 -19.86
N GLY A 301 29.22 -42.61 -20.18
CA GLY A 301 29.95 -42.70 -21.46
C GLY A 301 29.60 -41.67 -22.54
N ALA A 302 28.63 -40.79 -22.32
CA ALA A 302 28.45 -39.65 -23.19
C ALA A 302 29.68 -38.74 -23.12
N GLN A 303 30.64 -38.97 -23.99
CA GLN A 303 31.82 -38.13 -24.17
C GLN A 303 31.42 -36.81 -24.80
N GLY A 304 31.42 -35.73 -24.02
CA GLY A 304 31.12 -34.39 -24.56
C GLY A 304 31.10 -33.32 -23.49
N ALA A 305 31.49 -32.11 -23.86
CA ALA A 305 31.39 -30.94 -23.01
C ALA A 305 29.91 -30.62 -22.76
N ARG A 306 29.51 -30.59 -21.48
CA ARG A 306 28.13 -30.28 -21.09
C ARG A 306 27.96 -28.78 -20.86
N ARG A 307 26.88 -28.27 -21.39
CA ARG A 307 26.39 -26.90 -21.13
C ARG A 307 25.16 -26.99 -20.27
N VAL A 308 25.14 -26.27 -19.15
CA VAL A 308 24.04 -26.31 -18.19
C VAL A 308 23.44 -24.92 -18.05
N LEU A 309 22.13 -24.85 -18.07
CA LEU A 309 21.36 -23.64 -17.78
C LEU A 309 20.74 -23.79 -16.39
N VAL A 310 20.98 -22.81 -15.50
CA VAL A 310 20.36 -22.68 -14.20
C VAL A 310 19.39 -21.51 -14.25
N LEU A 311 18.11 -21.76 -13.96
CA LEU A 311 17.08 -20.74 -13.91
C LEU A 311 16.76 -20.43 -12.44
N GLY A 312 17.03 -19.20 -12.02
CA GLY A 312 17.09 -18.81 -10.62
C GLY A 312 18.40 -19.23 -9.95
N GLY A 313 18.46 -19.18 -8.62
CA GLY A 313 19.63 -19.62 -7.85
C GLY A 313 20.81 -18.67 -7.91
N GLY A 314 20.53 -17.36 -7.91
CA GLY A 314 21.55 -16.30 -7.84
C GLY A 314 22.44 -16.40 -6.59
N ASP A 315 22.05 -17.20 -5.59
CA ASP A 315 22.88 -17.56 -4.45
C ASP A 315 24.14 -18.40 -4.81
N GLY A 316 24.20 -18.93 -6.05
CA GLY A 316 25.33 -19.68 -6.57
C GLY A 316 25.49 -21.11 -6.05
N MET A 317 24.64 -21.58 -5.14
CA MET A 317 24.81 -22.90 -4.50
C MET A 317 24.60 -24.05 -5.46
N ALA A 318 23.63 -23.95 -6.39
CA ALA A 318 23.44 -24.93 -7.45
C ALA A 318 24.64 -24.94 -8.42
N VAL A 319 25.19 -23.78 -8.72
CA VAL A 319 26.40 -23.65 -9.57
C VAL A 319 27.60 -24.33 -8.88
N ARG A 320 27.76 -24.17 -7.58
CA ARG A 320 28.79 -24.85 -6.78
C ARG A 320 28.72 -26.38 -6.95
N GLU A 321 27.52 -26.96 -6.91
CA GLU A 321 27.34 -28.39 -7.09
C GLU A 321 27.62 -28.85 -8.53
N LEU A 322 27.21 -28.05 -9.53
CA LEU A 322 27.49 -28.35 -10.94
C LEU A 322 29.00 -28.35 -11.27
N LEU A 323 29.76 -27.46 -10.64
CA LEU A 323 31.22 -27.34 -10.84
C LEU A 323 32.00 -28.54 -10.29
N LYS A 324 31.38 -29.40 -9.50
CA LYS A 324 31.97 -30.67 -9.06
C LYS A 324 32.11 -31.69 -10.21
N TYR A 325 31.42 -31.45 -11.34
CA TYR A 325 31.42 -32.36 -12.49
C TYR A 325 32.41 -31.89 -13.58
N PRO A 326 33.52 -32.62 -13.85
CA PRO A 326 34.53 -32.21 -14.85
C PRO A 326 33.98 -32.12 -16.27
N ALA A 327 32.89 -32.84 -16.56
CA ALA A 327 32.22 -32.80 -17.86
C ALA A 327 31.47 -31.47 -18.11
N VAL A 328 31.19 -30.67 -17.10
CA VAL A 328 30.55 -29.36 -17.24
C VAL A 328 31.59 -28.36 -17.72
N LYS A 329 31.39 -27.81 -18.91
CA LYS A 329 32.28 -26.82 -19.52
C LYS A 329 31.72 -25.41 -19.50
N GLN A 330 30.43 -25.28 -19.38
CA GLN A 330 29.74 -23.98 -19.34
C GLN A 330 28.51 -24.08 -18.44
N VAL A 331 28.39 -23.14 -17.52
CA VAL A 331 27.16 -22.90 -16.76
C VAL A 331 26.67 -21.51 -17.10
N THR A 332 25.40 -21.41 -17.50
CA THR A 332 24.71 -20.11 -17.68
C THR A 332 23.69 -20.01 -16.56
N LEU A 333 23.85 -19.05 -15.68
CA LEU A 333 22.89 -18.75 -14.63
C LEU A 333 22.07 -17.54 -15.07
N VAL A 334 20.74 -17.64 -14.95
CA VAL A 334 19.79 -16.57 -15.23
C VAL A 334 18.94 -16.39 -13.97
N ASP A 335 19.11 -15.26 -13.31
CA ASP A 335 18.29 -14.88 -12.15
C ASP A 335 17.45 -13.63 -12.47
N LEU A 336 16.30 -13.51 -11.83
CA LEU A 336 15.40 -12.37 -11.99
C LEU A 336 15.99 -11.12 -11.33
N ASP A 337 16.67 -11.31 -10.20
CA ASP A 337 17.14 -10.23 -9.35
C ASP A 337 18.67 -10.12 -9.39
N PRO A 338 19.23 -9.08 -10.07
CA PRO A 338 20.66 -8.87 -10.11
C PRO A 338 21.29 -8.61 -8.73
N ALA A 339 20.49 -8.28 -7.72
CA ALA A 339 21.01 -8.10 -6.35
C ALA A 339 21.30 -9.44 -5.65
N MET A 340 20.91 -10.58 -6.25
CA MET A 340 21.23 -11.93 -5.76
C MET A 340 22.56 -12.45 -6.30
N THR A 341 23.08 -11.90 -7.39
CA THR A 341 24.34 -12.27 -8.03
C THR A 341 25.39 -11.20 -7.81
#